data_47a3f6ba2bf13e3a460183c43b72bfd2
#
_entry.id   47a3f6ba2bf13e3a460183c43b72bfd2
#
_cell.length_a   1.000
_cell.length_b   1.000
_cell.length_c   1.000
_cell.angle_alpha   90.00
_cell.angle_beta   90.00
_cell.angle_gamma   90.00
#
_symmetry.space_group_name_H-M   'P 1'
#
loop_
_entity.id
_entity.type
_entity.pdbx_description
1 polymer ?
#
loop_
_entity_poly.entity_id
_entity_poly.type
_entity_poly.pdbx_seq_one_letter_code
_entity_poly.pdbx_strand_id
1 'polypeptide(L)' 'MAVTAQMVKELREKTGAGMMDCKKALVQTDGDLEAAIDF' A
#
# COMPACT_ATOMS: atom_id res chain seq x y z
N MET A 1 -3.96 7.20 -9.01
CA MET A 1 -2.96 6.39 -9.70
C MET A 1 -3.29 4.91 -9.54
N ALA A 2 -2.84 4.09 -10.46
CA ALA A 2 -3.12 2.66 -10.39
C ALA A 2 -2.25 1.99 -9.33
N VAL A 3 -2.84 1.06 -8.58
CA VAL A 3 -2.11 0.27 -7.60
C VAL A 3 -1.43 -0.89 -8.31
N THR A 4 -0.12 -1.01 -8.15
CA THR A 4 0.66 -2.09 -8.76
C THR A 4 1.14 -3.08 -7.70
N ALA A 5 1.50 -4.29 -8.15
CA ALA A 5 2.04 -5.30 -7.24
C ALA A 5 3.33 -4.82 -6.58
N GLN A 6 4.13 -4.05 -7.30
CA GLN A 6 5.36 -3.51 -6.76
C GLN A 6 5.09 -2.53 -5.61
N MET A 7 4.05 -1.72 -5.73
CA MET A 7 3.65 -0.79 -4.68
C MET A 7 3.20 -1.54 -3.43
N VAL A 8 2.43 -2.59 -3.61
CA VAL A 8 1.99 -3.43 -2.50
C VAL A 8 3.17 -4.06 -1.79
N LYS A 9 4.14 -4.55 -2.54
CA LYS A 9 5.34 -5.16 -1.98
C LYS A 9 6.16 -4.15 -1.19
N GLU A 10 6.33 -2.95 -1.73
CA GLU A 10 7.07 -1.90 -1.03
C GLU A 10 6.38 -1.50 0.27
N LEU A 11 5.08 -1.34 0.23
CA LEU A 11 4.32 -0.99 1.42
C LEU A 11 4.43 -2.08 2.48
N ARG A 12 4.35 -3.34 2.06
CA ARG A 12 4.48 -4.45 2.97
C ARG A 12 5.84 -4.46 3.66
N GLU A 13 6.90 -4.19 2.93
CA GLU A 13 8.24 -4.14 3.50
C GLU A 13 8.39 -2.99 4.49
N LYS A 14 7.72 -1.90 4.24
CA LYS A 14 7.80 -0.72 5.10
C LYS A 14 6.95 -0.85 6.36
N THR A 15 5.80 -1.49 6.25
CA THR A 15 4.86 -1.57 7.36
C THR A 15 4.83 -2.93 8.04
N GLY A 16 5.21 -3.99 7.33
CA GLY A 16 5.10 -5.35 7.84
C GLY A 16 3.69 -5.88 7.87
N ALA A 17 2.72 -5.14 7.33
CA ALA A 17 1.34 -5.58 7.28
C ALA A 17 1.13 -6.64 6.21
N GLY A 18 -0.01 -7.33 6.24
CA GLY A 18 -0.34 -8.32 5.24
C GLY A 18 -0.56 -7.71 3.87
N MET A 19 -0.36 -8.52 2.81
CA MET A 19 -0.50 -8.01 1.44
C MET A 19 -1.91 -7.47 1.17
N MET A 20 -2.93 -8.13 1.70
CA MET A 20 -4.31 -7.67 1.50
C MET A 20 -4.54 -6.30 2.14
N ASP A 21 -4.00 -6.11 3.32
CA ASP A 21 -4.12 -4.83 4.01
C ASP A 21 -3.37 -3.73 3.26
N CYS A 22 -2.19 -4.02 2.74
CA CYS A 22 -1.41 -3.07 1.96
C CYS A 22 -2.15 -2.67 0.69
N LYS A 23 -2.72 -3.65 0.00
CA LYS A 23 -3.49 -3.38 -1.21
C LYS A 23 -4.69 -2.50 -0.89
N LYS A 24 -5.40 -2.81 0.19
CA LYS A 24 -6.57 -2.04 0.60
C LYS A 24 -6.20 -0.61 0.93
N ALA A 25 -5.12 -0.42 1.66
CA ALA A 25 -4.65 0.92 2.02
C ALA A 25 -4.27 1.72 0.76
N LEU A 26 -3.60 1.09 -0.19
CA LEU A 26 -3.22 1.76 -1.43
C LEU A 26 -4.43 2.13 -2.28
N VAL A 27 -5.42 1.25 -2.32
CA VAL A 27 -6.66 1.54 -3.05
C VAL A 27 -7.38 2.74 -2.42
N GLN A 28 -7.43 2.79 -1.11
CA GLN A 28 -8.12 3.88 -0.41
C GLN A 28 -7.38 5.20 -0.50
N THR A 29 -6.07 5.17 -0.66
CA THR A 29 -5.26 6.36 -0.81
C THR A 29 -4.89 6.66 -2.25
N ASP A 30 -5.53 5.97 -3.19
CA ASP A 30 -5.35 6.18 -4.64
C ASP A 30 -3.89 5.96 -5.08
N GLY A 31 -3.23 4.99 -4.48
CA GLY A 31 -1.87 4.64 -4.85
C GLY A 31 -0.79 5.47 -4.19
N ASP A 32 -1.14 6.26 -3.17
CA ASP A 32 -0.18 7.08 -2.45
C ASP A 32 0.47 6.25 -1.34
N LEU A 33 1.75 5.92 -1.53
CA LEU A 33 2.47 5.10 -0.56
C LEU A 33 2.59 5.75 0.81
N GLU A 34 2.87 7.05 0.85
CA GLU A 34 3.01 7.76 2.12
C GLU A 34 1.69 7.79 2.88
N ALA A 35 0.61 8.07 2.19
CA ALA A 35 -0.71 8.08 2.82
C ALA A 35 -1.12 6.67 3.24
N ALA A 36 -0.74 5.66 2.48
CA ALA A 36 -1.02 4.27 2.83
C ALA A 36 -0.28 3.85 4.09
N ILE A 37 0.95 4.30 4.26
CA ILE A 37 1.73 4.02 5.46
C ILE A 37 1.07 4.67 6.68
N ASP A 38 0.56 5.86 6.50
CA ASP A 38 -0.10 6.63 7.56
C ASP A 38 -1.52 6.10 7.84
N PHE A 39 -2.05 5.35 6.92
CA PHE A 39 -3.39 4.78 7.04
C PHE A 39 -3.43 3.69 8.10
#